data_33e7ed5a07dde91967f9cb19811044a6
#
_entry.id   33e7ed5a07dde91967f9cb19811044a6
#
_cell.length_a   1.000
_cell.length_b   1.000
_cell.length_c   1.000
_cell.angle_alpha   90.00
_cell.angle_beta   90.00
_cell.angle_gamma   90.00
#
_symmetry.space_group_name_H-M   'P 1'
#
loop_
_entity.id
_entity.type
_entity.pdbx_description
1 polymer ?
#
loop_
_entity_poly.entity_id
_entity_poly.type
_entity_poly.pdbx_seq_one_letter_code
_entity_poly.pdbx_strand_id
1 'polypeptide(L)'
;MSSKRKKATCLNSQDLLSPEDRKLFDAAWETARAHHGSKFTFYLPGMIRYGQERGRYPALSITGNRCVLQCEHCRGKLLEPMIAAQTPDRLIEICRRLSKNGAHGILLSGGSDHQGKLPWEIFSSAIKRVKEATPLFISAHTGFCFNASYEVLKQAGVTQALIDVMGDEKTATLVYHLNGLKQVHQALEGIKKSGLELVPHIVGGLFYGKIRAEYEALEIIQQYHPHALVVVALTPLKGTPMAHVEPPSALEIGRLIARARLLLPEVPISLGCERPRIKEGWLMERFAIWAGANRMAIWSQEAVEEAKHLGLTPRFQATCCSLDYCTEFSAAAPETF
;
A
#
# COMPACT_ATOMS: atom_id res chain seq x y z
N MET A 1 -42.84 -0.67 -9.05
CA MET A 1 -42.64 -0.84 -7.60
C MET A 1 -41.38 -0.06 -7.21
N SER A 2 -41.55 1.10 -6.61
CA SER A 2 -40.50 2.05 -6.29
C SER A 2 -39.69 1.56 -5.08
N SER A 3 -38.46 1.12 -5.30
CA SER A 3 -37.50 0.81 -4.22
C SER A 3 -37.01 2.11 -3.59
N LYS A 4 -37.58 2.48 -2.46
CA LYS A 4 -37.07 3.54 -1.60
C LYS A 4 -35.70 3.12 -1.06
N ARG A 5 -34.61 3.57 -1.70
CA ARG A 5 -33.27 3.55 -1.11
C ARG A 5 -33.35 4.41 0.15
N LYS A 6 -33.17 3.79 1.32
CA LYS A 6 -32.94 4.51 2.58
C LYS A 6 -31.69 5.37 2.37
N LYS A 7 -31.85 6.70 2.39
CA LYS A 7 -30.73 7.64 2.56
C LYS A 7 -29.98 7.18 3.80
N ALA A 8 -28.71 6.81 3.63
CA ALA A 8 -27.82 6.60 4.75
C ALA A 8 -27.82 7.92 5.53
N THR A 9 -28.40 7.90 6.72
CA THR A 9 -28.32 9.00 7.68
C THR A 9 -26.84 9.25 7.91
N CYS A 10 -26.34 10.44 7.60
CA CYS A 10 -25.02 10.89 8.03
C CYS A 10 -25.00 10.75 9.56
N LEU A 11 -24.40 9.66 10.04
CA LEU A 11 -24.06 9.52 11.45
C LEU A 11 -23.12 10.69 11.75
N ASN A 12 -23.50 11.48 12.76
CA ASN A 12 -22.67 12.59 13.19
C ASN A 12 -21.31 12.01 13.63
N SER A 13 -20.22 12.48 13.05
CA SER A 13 -18.87 11.96 13.34
C SER A 13 -18.55 11.93 14.82
N GLN A 14 -19.19 12.82 15.58
CA GLN A 14 -19.03 12.95 17.01
C GLN A 14 -19.53 11.72 17.81
N ASP A 15 -20.47 10.94 17.24
CA ASP A 15 -21.10 9.81 17.94
C ASP A 15 -20.31 8.48 17.75
N LEU A 16 -19.31 8.47 16.85
CA LEU A 16 -18.55 7.27 16.50
C LEU A 16 -17.20 7.15 17.25
N LEU A 17 -16.73 8.23 17.87
CA LEU A 17 -15.41 8.28 18.51
C LEU A 17 -15.55 8.53 20.03
N SER A 18 -14.74 7.82 20.82
CA SER A 18 -14.54 8.17 22.23
C SER A 18 -13.90 9.57 22.36
N PRO A 19 -13.97 10.23 23.51
CA PRO A 19 -13.26 11.51 23.72
C PRO A 19 -11.76 11.43 23.45
N GLU A 20 -11.12 10.32 23.80
CA GLU A 20 -9.70 10.07 23.56
C GLU A 20 -9.40 9.92 22.06
N ASP A 21 -10.23 9.15 21.35
CA ASP A 21 -10.09 8.98 19.91
C ASP A 21 -10.28 10.30 19.16
N ARG A 22 -11.27 11.07 19.59
CA ARG A 22 -11.52 12.40 19.01
C ARG A 22 -10.29 13.28 19.15
N LYS A 23 -9.74 13.39 20.36
CA LYS A 23 -8.51 14.16 20.60
C LYS A 23 -7.35 13.70 19.73
N LEU A 24 -7.18 12.38 19.58
CA LEU A 24 -6.13 11.79 18.73
C LEU A 24 -6.35 12.16 17.25
N PHE A 25 -7.57 12.03 16.75
CA PHE A 25 -7.88 12.30 15.35
C PHE A 25 -7.81 13.79 15.03
N ASP A 26 -8.27 14.67 15.94
CA ASP A 26 -8.18 16.13 15.78
C ASP A 26 -6.70 16.56 15.67
N ALA A 27 -5.84 16.09 16.57
CA ALA A 27 -4.41 16.39 16.51
C ALA A 27 -3.75 15.88 15.23
N ALA A 28 -4.09 14.68 14.77
CA ALA A 28 -3.58 14.12 13.53
C ALA A 28 -4.10 14.89 12.30
N TRP A 29 -5.37 15.30 12.31
CA TRP A 29 -5.96 16.13 11.28
C TRP A 29 -5.25 17.48 11.16
N GLU A 30 -5.08 18.20 12.27
CA GLU A 30 -4.38 19.48 12.31
C GLU A 30 -2.94 19.35 11.78
N THR A 31 -2.22 18.32 12.22
CA THR A 31 -0.88 18.00 11.72
C THR A 31 -0.89 17.78 10.21
N ALA A 32 -1.83 16.98 9.70
CA ALA A 32 -1.94 16.74 8.27
C ALA A 32 -2.24 18.03 7.49
N ARG A 33 -3.11 18.91 8.00
CA ARG A 33 -3.44 20.19 7.33
C ARG A 33 -2.23 21.13 7.33
N ALA A 34 -1.45 21.18 8.40
CA ALA A 34 -0.25 22.00 8.49
C ALA A 34 0.82 21.61 7.45
N HIS A 35 1.03 20.31 7.23
CA HIS A 35 2.10 19.81 6.34
C HIS A 35 1.68 19.52 4.91
N HIS A 36 0.42 19.12 4.67
CA HIS A 36 -0.06 18.69 3.35
C HIS A 36 -1.16 19.58 2.75
N GLY A 37 -1.59 20.61 3.49
CA GLY A 37 -2.65 21.52 3.06
C GLY A 37 -3.98 20.80 2.83
N SER A 38 -4.78 21.25 1.86
CA SER A 38 -6.10 20.69 1.56
C SER A 38 -6.09 19.56 0.52
N LYS A 39 -4.95 19.20 -0.06
CA LYS A 39 -4.89 18.20 -1.13
C LYS A 39 -5.10 16.78 -0.58
N PHE A 40 -6.00 16.04 -1.21
CA PHE A 40 -6.21 14.62 -0.93
C PHE A 40 -6.21 13.82 -2.24
N THR A 41 -5.33 12.83 -2.37
CA THR A 41 -5.17 12.11 -3.63
C THR A 41 -5.74 10.69 -3.54
N PHE A 42 -6.66 10.39 -4.45
CA PHE A 42 -7.24 9.07 -4.66
C PHE A 42 -6.50 8.36 -5.79
N TYR A 43 -6.07 7.12 -5.55
CA TYR A 43 -5.25 6.34 -6.47
C TYR A 43 -6.00 5.11 -6.99
N LEU A 44 -5.98 4.91 -8.30
CA LEU A 44 -6.50 3.72 -8.96
C LEU A 44 -5.33 2.83 -9.39
N PRO A 45 -4.96 1.81 -8.60
CA PRO A 45 -3.85 0.92 -8.93
C PRO A 45 -4.17 0.03 -10.13
N GLY A 46 -3.15 -0.48 -10.74
CA GLY A 46 -3.06 -0.93 -12.11
C GLY A 46 -3.81 -2.11 -12.62
N MET A 47 -4.72 -2.70 -11.93
CA MET A 47 -5.56 -3.79 -12.46
C MET A 47 -7.05 -3.55 -12.18
N ILE A 48 -7.34 -2.53 -11.42
CA ILE A 48 -8.67 -2.22 -10.90
C ILE A 48 -9.35 -1.23 -11.82
N ARG A 49 -10.66 -1.35 -11.92
CA ARG A 49 -11.51 -0.42 -12.66
C ARG A 49 -12.39 0.36 -11.70
N TYR A 50 -12.61 1.62 -12.02
CA TYR A 50 -13.58 2.49 -11.37
C TYR A 50 -14.40 3.20 -12.46
N GLY A 51 -15.64 2.80 -12.63
CA GLY A 51 -16.44 3.24 -13.79
C GLY A 51 -15.76 2.86 -15.11
N GLN A 52 -15.55 3.84 -15.97
CA GLN A 52 -14.84 3.69 -17.25
C GLN A 52 -13.31 3.72 -17.11
N GLU A 53 -12.81 4.21 -16.00
CA GLU A 53 -11.38 4.36 -15.76
C GLU A 53 -10.72 3.04 -15.35
N ARG A 54 -9.46 2.88 -15.76
CA ARG A 54 -8.62 1.75 -15.37
C ARG A 54 -7.28 2.26 -14.86
N GLY A 55 -6.79 1.63 -13.80
CA GLY A 55 -5.45 1.88 -13.31
C GLY A 55 -4.39 1.63 -14.40
N ARG A 56 -3.31 2.39 -14.37
CA ARG A 56 -2.21 2.37 -15.34
C ARG A 56 -0.86 2.04 -14.70
N TYR A 57 -0.91 1.26 -13.61
CA TYR A 57 0.28 0.86 -12.84
C TYR A 57 0.20 -0.62 -12.44
N PRO A 58 0.24 -1.55 -13.41
CA PRO A 58 0.07 -2.97 -13.14
C PRO A 58 1.17 -3.57 -12.28
N ALA A 59 0.81 -4.59 -11.49
CA ALA A 59 1.74 -5.39 -10.72
C ALA A 59 2.18 -6.63 -11.54
N LEU A 60 3.48 -6.90 -11.54
CA LEU A 60 4.10 -8.03 -12.23
C LEU A 60 4.80 -8.93 -11.21
N SER A 61 4.58 -10.25 -11.30
CA SER A 61 5.30 -11.23 -10.50
C SER A 61 6.44 -11.88 -11.31
N ILE A 62 7.68 -11.68 -10.86
CA ILE A 62 8.87 -12.29 -11.47
C ILE A 62 9.02 -13.78 -11.15
N THR A 63 8.23 -14.31 -10.22
CA THR A 63 8.21 -15.74 -9.85
C THR A 63 6.93 -16.45 -10.24
N GLY A 64 5.98 -15.75 -10.91
CA GLY A 64 4.61 -16.22 -11.08
C GLY A 64 3.93 -16.40 -9.73
N ASN A 65 3.28 -17.55 -9.50
CA ASN A 65 2.58 -17.85 -8.25
C ASN A 65 3.47 -18.60 -7.21
N ARG A 66 4.74 -18.81 -7.52
CA ARG A 66 5.66 -19.54 -6.62
C ARG A 66 6.18 -18.62 -5.53
N CYS A 67 5.94 -19.01 -4.27
CA CYS A 67 6.51 -18.38 -3.09
C CYS A 67 6.90 -19.49 -2.11
N VAL A 68 8.16 -19.52 -1.67
CA VAL A 68 8.65 -20.54 -0.74
C VAL A 68 8.42 -20.14 0.71
N LEU A 69 8.43 -18.85 1.01
CA LEU A 69 8.29 -18.31 2.36
C LEU A 69 6.93 -18.67 3.00
N GLN A 70 5.86 -18.75 2.19
CA GLN A 70 4.53 -19.23 2.62
C GLN A 70 4.02 -18.55 3.89
N CYS A 71 4.07 -17.22 3.95
CA CYS A 71 3.59 -16.43 5.07
C CYS A 71 2.13 -16.79 5.44
N GLU A 72 1.80 -16.81 6.74
CA GLU A 72 0.51 -17.25 7.26
C GLU A 72 -0.69 -16.48 6.70
N HIS A 73 -0.53 -15.18 6.46
CA HIS A 73 -1.60 -14.32 5.96
C HIS A 73 -1.92 -14.53 4.48
N CYS A 74 -0.95 -14.93 3.64
CA CYS A 74 -1.19 -14.94 2.18
C CYS A 74 -0.89 -16.26 1.46
N ARG A 75 0.05 -17.09 1.91
CA ARG A 75 0.46 -18.34 1.24
C ARG A 75 0.69 -18.17 -0.27
N GLY A 76 1.25 -17.01 -0.67
CA GLY A 76 1.49 -16.70 -2.07
C GLY A 76 0.25 -16.28 -2.88
N LYS A 77 -0.96 -16.27 -2.32
CA LYS A 77 -2.20 -15.92 -3.04
C LYS A 77 -2.24 -14.50 -3.57
N LEU A 78 -1.54 -13.58 -2.94
CA LEU A 78 -1.42 -12.20 -3.42
C LEU A 78 -0.68 -12.09 -4.77
N LEU A 79 0.00 -13.16 -5.20
CA LEU A 79 0.66 -13.22 -6.51
C LEU A 79 -0.29 -13.62 -7.64
N GLU A 80 -1.40 -14.31 -7.34
CA GLU A 80 -2.33 -14.85 -8.35
C GLU A 80 -2.90 -13.79 -9.31
N PRO A 81 -3.29 -12.57 -8.86
CA PRO A 81 -3.79 -11.53 -9.76
C PRO A 81 -2.69 -10.78 -10.52
N MET A 82 -1.41 -10.99 -10.20
CA MET A 82 -0.31 -10.30 -10.85
C MET A 82 -0.01 -10.87 -12.23
N ILE A 83 0.50 -10.05 -13.13
CA ILE A 83 0.96 -10.49 -14.46
C ILE A 83 2.26 -11.29 -14.28
N ALA A 84 2.26 -12.56 -14.68
CA ALA A 84 3.45 -13.40 -14.59
C ALA A 84 4.54 -12.98 -15.59
N ALA A 85 5.74 -12.67 -15.09
CA ALA A 85 6.92 -12.26 -15.85
C ALA A 85 8.15 -13.06 -15.39
N GLN A 86 8.07 -14.40 -15.50
CA GLN A 86 8.98 -15.36 -14.87
C GLN A 86 10.34 -15.50 -15.53
N THR A 87 10.60 -14.82 -16.65
CA THR A 87 11.91 -14.75 -17.29
C THR A 87 12.27 -13.32 -17.64
N PRO A 88 13.57 -12.96 -17.70
CA PRO A 88 14.03 -11.63 -18.11
C PRO A 88 13.44 -11.16 -19.45
N ASP A 89 13.40 -12.01 -20.46
CA ASP A 89 12.86 -11.67 -21.78
C ASP A 89 11.35 -11.42 -21.73
N ARG A 90 10.62 -12.24 -20.97
CA ARG A 90 9.18 -12.06 -20.76
C ARG A 90 8.86 -10.75 -20.03
N LEU A 91 9.68 -10.36 -19.06
CA LEU A 91 9.56 -9.08 -18.38
C LEU A 91 9.70 -7.92 -19.39
N ILE A 92 10.72 -7.95 -20.25
CA ILE A 92 10.94 -6.91 -21.26
C ILE A 92 9.76 -6.82 -22.25
N GLU A 93 9.29 -7.96 -22.74
CA GLU A 93 8.15 -8.03 -23.68
C GLU A 93 6.90 -7.40 -23.06
N ILE A 94 6.54 -7.84 -21.83
CA ILE A 94 5.35 -7.34 -21.12
C ILE A 94 5.46 -5.83 -20.87
N CYS A 95 6.60 -5.35 -20.39
CA CYS A 95 6.79 -3.93 -20.08
C CYS A 95 6.71 -3.05 -21.33
N ARG A 96 7.28 -3.46 -22.45
CA ARG A 96 7.14 -2.76 -23.73
C ARG A 96 5.67 -2.69 -24.19
N ARG A 97 4.92 -3.77 -24.05
CA ARG A 97 3.50 -3.81 -24.40
C ARG A 97 2.68 -2.91 -23.46
N LEU A 98 2.94 -2.95 -22.15
CA LEU A 98 2.28 -2.09 -21.16
C LEU A 98 2.54 -0.61 -21.43
N SER A 99 3.79 -0.25 -21.73
CA SER A 99 4.17 1.12 -22.08
C SER A 99 3.44 1.61 -23.33
N LYS A 100 3.40 0.80 -24.40
CA LYS A 100 2.62 1.10 -25.61
C LYS A 100 1.13 1.29 -25.34
N ASN A 101 0.59 0.58 -24.34
CA ASN A 101 -0.81 0.68 -23.93
C ASN A 101 -1.07 1.77 -22.87
N GLY A 102 -0.13 2.70 -22.68
CA GLY A 102 -0.30 3.86 -21.83
C GLY A 102 -0.13 3.61 -20.32
N ALA A 103 0.57 2.55 -19.92
CA ALA A 103 0.96 2.39 -18.52
C ALA A 103 1.93 3.51 -18.11
N HIS A 104 1.74 4.06 -16.91
CA HIS A 104 2.63 5.07 -16.33
C HIS A 104 3.85 4.44 -15.64
N GLY A 105 3.68 3.23 -15.15
CA GLY A 105 4.73 2.48 -14.48
C GLY A 105 4.29 1.07 -14.16
N ILE A 106 5.13 0.37 -13.42
CA ILE A 106 4.90 -1.01 -12.98
C ILE A 106 5.35 -1.20 -11.53
N LEU A 107 4.64 -2.07 -10.82
CA LEU A 107 5.10 -2.64 -9.57
C LEU A 107 5.70 -4.02 -9.85
N LEU A 108 6.99 -4.18 -9.65
CA LEU A 108 7.64 -5.49 -9.65
C LEU A 108 7.50 -6.15 -8.28
N SER A 109 7.13 -7.41 -8.26
CA SER A 109 7.00 -8.22 -7.06
C SER A 109 7.27 -9.69 -7.39
N GLY A 110 7.08 -10.56 -6.42
CA GLY A 110 7.21 -12.00 -6.59
C GLY A 110 7.14 -12.73 -5.26
N GLY A 111 7.18 -14.05 -5.32
CA GLY A 111 7.35 -14.87 -4.14
C GLY A 111 8.81 -14.99 -3.73
N SER A 112 9.02 -15.11 -2.46
CA SER A 112 10.34 -15.16 -1.83
C SER A 112 10.83 -16.59 -1.63
N ASP A 113 12.14 -16.74 -1.47
CA ASP A 113 12.80 -17.93 -0.97
C ASP A 113 12.58 -18.10 0.56
N HIS A 114 13.24 -19.09 1.16
CA HIS A 114 13.18 -19.35 2.62
C HIS A 114 13.73 -18.20 3.49
N GLN A 115 14.50 -17.30 2.90
CA GLN A 115 15.09 -16.15 3.58
C GLN A 115 14.31 -14.84 3.30
N GLY A 116 13.16 -14.92 2.65
CA GLY A 116 12.37 -13.75 2.31
C GLY A 116 12.90 -12.95 1.12
N LYS A 117 13.85 -13.49 0.33
CA LYS A 117 14.48 -12.81 -0.80
C LYS A 117 13.79 -13.11 -2.11
N LEU A 118 13.83 -12.15 -3.04
CA LEU A 118 13.49 -12.33 -4.43
C LEU A 118 14.76 -12.41 -5.31
N PRO A 119 14.69 -13.06 -6.47
CA PRO A 119 15.86 -13.29 -7.35
C PRO A 119 16.19 -12.06 -8.24
N TRP A 120 16.43 -10.90 -7.63
CA TRP A 120 16.60 -9.63 -8.34
C TRP A 120 17.81 -9.61 -9.28
N GLU A 121 18.87 -10.30 -8.92
CA GLU A 121 20.12 -10.39 -9.70
C GLU A 121 19.85 -10.96 -11.10
N ILE A 122 18.96 -11.96 -11.21
CA ILE A 122 18.56 -12.57 -12.49
C ILE A 122 17.83 -11.58 -13.39
N PHE A 123 17.06 -10.66 -12.79
CA PHE A 123 16.21 -9.71 -13.53
C PHE A 123 16.85 -8.33 -13.74
N SER A 124 17.98 -8.04 -13.11
CA SER A 124 18.60 -6.71 -13.11
C SER A 124 18.86 -6.16 -14.52
N SER A 125 19.45 -6.95 -15.39
CA SER A 125 19.72 -6.57 -16.78
C SER A 125 18.43 -6.31 -17.57
N ALA A 126 17.38 -7.10 -17.32
CA ALA A 126 16.09 -6.90 -17.97
C ALA A 126 15.39 -5.61 -17.47
N ILE A 127 15.44 -5.34 -16.17
CA ILE A 127 14.89 -4.12 -15.56
C ILE A 127 15.59 -2.90 -16.18
N LYS A 128 16.93 -2.92 -16.29
CA LYS A 128 17.70 -1.86 -16.92
C LYS A 128 17.28 -1.64 -18.38
N ARG A 129 17.15 -2.70 -19.18
CA ARG A 129 16.67 -2.62 -20.58
C ARG A 129 15.24 -2.07 -20.67
N VAL A 130 14.35 -2.40 -19.72
CA VAL A 130 13.00 -1.83 -19.64
C VAL A 130 13.08 -0.32 -19.38
N LYS A 131 13.91 0.09 -18.44
CA LYS A 131 14.10 1.51 -18.10
C LYS A 131 14.66 2.33 -19.26
N GLU A 132 15.61 1.78 -20.01
CA GLU A 132 16.20 2.40 -21.20
C GLU A 132 15.22 2.49 -22.38
N ALA A 133 14.34 1.49 -22.53
CA ALA A 133 13.44 1.36 -23.68
C ALA A 133 12.04 1.95 -23.47
N THR A 134 11.69 2.39 -22.25
CA THR A 134 10.34 2.86 -21.89
C THR A 134 10.37 3.98 -20.86
N PRO A 135 9.39 4.88 -20.83
CA PRO A 135 9.26 5.90 -19.80
C PRO A 135 8.67 5.38 -18.49
N LEU A 136 8.52 4.06 -18.31
CA LEU A 136 7.85 3.48 -17.16
C LEU A 136 8.56 3.86 -15.84
N PHE A 137 7.79 4.29 -14.87
CA PHE A 137 8.24 4.33 -13.49
C PHE A 137 8.28 2.90 -12.94
N ILE A 138 9.34 2.54 -12.23
CA ILE A 138 9.51 1.19 -11.70
C ILE A 138 9.63 1.24 -10.19
N SER A 139 8.65 0.68 -9.49
CA SER A 139 8.73 0.37 -8.08
C SER A 139 8.84 -1.13 -7.88
N ALA A 140 9.44 -1.57 -6.78
CA ALA A 140 9.58 -2.97 -6.45
C ALA A 140 9.16 -3.26 -5.01
N HIS A 141 8.33 -4.28 -4.82
CA HIS A 141 8.10 -4.90 -3.52
C HIS A 141 9.26 -5.87 -3.28
N THR A 142 10.28 -5.39 -2.56
CA THR A 142 11.63 -5.95 -2.65
C THR A 142 11.84 -7.26 -1.92
N GLY A 143 10.95 -7.58 -0.96
CA GLY A 143 11.21 -8.60 0.03
C GLY A 143 12.37 -8.20 0.97
N PHE A 144 12.88 -9.18 1.72
CA PHE A 144 13.90 -8.98 2.76
C PHE A 144 15.27 -9.40 2.25
N CYS A 145 15.82 -8.61 1.33
CA CYS A 145 17.09 -8.89 0.66
C CYS A 145 18.31 -8.42 1.46
N PHE A 146 19.51 -8.74 0.97
CA PHE A 146 20.76 -8.17 1.45
C PHE A 146 21.10 -6.87 0.72
N ASN A 147 21.99 -6.06 1.30
CA ASN A 147 22.39 -4.76 0.76
C ASN A 147 22.71 -4.79 -0.75
N ALA A 148 23.48 -5.78 -1.21
CA ALA A 148 23.85 -5.90 -2.62
C ALA A 148 22.66 -5.97 -3.58
N SER A 149 21.57 -6.64 -3.21
CA SER A 149 20.37 -6.72 -4.06
C SER A 149 19.69 -5.37 -4.23
N TYR A 150 19.66 -4.52 -3.19
CA TYR A 150 19.10 -3.17 -3.29
C TYR A 150 19.92 -2.24 -4.16
N GLU A 151 21.26 -2.35 -4.09
CA GLU A 151 22.17 -1.62 -4.99
C GLU A 151 21.95 -2.05 -6.45
N VAL A 152 21.82 -3.35 -6.71
CA VAL A 152 21.49 -3.91 -8.02
C VAL A 152 20.18 -3.36 -8.56
N LEU A 153 19.13 -3.29 -7.74
CA LEU A 153 17.84 -2.71 -8.11
C LEU A 153 17.97 -1.22 -8.46
N LYS A 154 18.70 -0.44 -7.64
CA LYS A 154 18.93 0.98 -7.90
C LYS A 154 19.66 1.21 -9.21
N GLN A 155 20.74 0.47 -9.46
CA GLN A 155 21.53 0.53 -10.69
C GLN A 155 20.72 0.09 -11.93
N ALA A 156 19.78 -0.83 -11.75
CA ALA A 156 18.86 -1.25 -12.81
C ALA A 156 17.77 -0.21 -13.13
N GLY A 157 17.64 0.85 -12.33
CA GLY A 157 16.67 1.93 -12.57
C GLY A 157 15.35 1.79 -11.81
N VAL A 158 15.29 0.94 -10.78
CA VAL A 158 14.19 0.96 -9.80
C VAL A 158 14.27 2.25 -9.00
N THR A 159 13.14 2.90 -8.78
CA THR A 159 13.08 4.17 -8.04
C THR A 159 12.66 3.93 -6.59
N GLN A 160 11.61 3.16 -6.36
CA GLN A 160 11.04 2.92 -5.04
C GLN A 160 11.19 1.46 -4.60
N ALA A 161 11.57 1.28 -3.35
CA ALA A 161 11.53 0.00 -2.64
C ALA A 161 10.35 -0.01 -1.67
N LEU A 162 9.39 -0.90 -1.91
CA LEU A 162 8.25 -1.17 -1.06
C LEU A 162 8.58 -2.38 -0.20
N ILE A 163 8.29 -2.31 1.10
CA ILE A 163 8.60 -3.39 2.05
C ILE A 163 7.61 -3.40 3.22
N ASP A 164 7.16 -4.59 3.62
CA ASP A 164 6.36 -4.73 4.83
C ASP A 164 7.24 -4.63 6.07
N VAL A 165 6.79 -3.88 7.07
CA VAL A 165 7.54 -3.68 8.32
C VAL A 165 6.71 -4.20 9.48
N MET A 166 7.27 -5.15 10.21
CA MET A 166 6.76 -5.68 11.47
C MET A 166 7.48 -5.03 12.65
N GLY A 167 6.76 -4.87 13.76
CA GLY A 167 7.30 -4.22 14.96
C GLY A 167 7.80 -5.19 16.04
N ASP A 168 7.55 -6.51 15.91
CA ASP A 168 7.98 -7.50 16.90
C ASP A 168 8.49 -8.82 16.30
N GLU A 169 9.32 -9.53 17.09
CA GLU A 169 9.89 -10.83 16.74
C GLU A 169 8.83 -11.88 16.43
N LYS A 170 7.71 -11.89 17.17
CA LYS A 170 6.68 -12.92 17.00
C LYS A 170 5.98 -12.79 15.65
N THR A 171 5.66 -11.57 15.24
CA THR A 171 5.05 -11.32 13.93
C THR A 171 6.01 -11.66 12.80
N ALA A 172 7.29 -11.27 12.93
CA ALA A 172 8.31 -11.58 11.94
C ALA A 172 8.53 -13.10 11.79
N THR A 173 8.58 -13.84 12.91
CA THR A 173 8.89 -15.27 12.89
C THR A 173 7.66 -16.15 12.63
N LEU A 174 6.53 -15.88 13.29
CA LEU A 174 5.35 -16.75 13.22
C LEU A 174 4.46 -16.44 12.00
N VAL A 175 4.43 -15.21 11.53
CA VAL A 175 3.58 -14.83 10.40
C VAL A 175 4.36 -14.80 9.08
N TYR A 176 5.55 -14.20 9.08
CA TYR A 176 6.40 -14.10 7.87
C TYR A 176 7.42 -15.21 7.75
N HIS A 177 7.62 -16.03 8.78
CA HIS A 177 8.63 -17.10 8.81
C HIS A 177 10.07 -16.59 8.60
N LEU A 178 10.33 -15.31 8.96
CA LEU A 178 11.65 -14.71 8.91
C LEU A 178 12.50 -15.08 10.12
N ASN A 179 13.79 -14.79 10.06
CA ASN A 179 14.72 -14.96 11.19
C ASN A 179 14.64 -13.78 12.19
N GLY A 180 13.45 -13.25 12.45
CA GLY A 180 13.17 -12.18 13.39
C GLY A 180 13.36 -10.77 12.84
N LEU A 181 13.24 -9.77 13.74
CA LEU A 181 13.31 -8.34 13.41
C LEU A 181 14.67 -7.89 12.86
N LYS A 182 15.74 -8.57 13.21
CA LYS A 182 17.07 -8.26 12.67
C LYS A 182 17.07 -8.25 11.15
N GLN A 183 16.34 -9.15 10.52
CA GLN A 183 16.24 -9.22 9.05
C GLN A 183 15.46 -8.03 8.48
N VAL A 184 14.43 -7.56 9.18
CA VAL A 184 13.69 -6.34 8.82
C VAL A 184 14.59 -5.12 8.87
N HIS A 185 15.34 -4.93 9.95
CA HIS A 185 16.30 -3.84 10.09
C HIS A 185 17.40 -3.88 9.03
N GLN A 186 17.93 -5.06 8.71
CA GLN A 186 18.93 -5.23 7.65
C GLN A 186 18.38 -4.82 6.28
N ALA A 187 17.12 -5.15 5.99
CA ALA A 187 16.47 -4.76 4.75
C ALA A 187 16.26 -3.24 4.67
N LEU A 188 15.75 -2.61 5.73
CA LEU A 188 15.55 -1.16 5.80
C LEU A 188 16.88 -0.40 5.65
N GLU A 189 17.93 -0.86 6.32
CA GLU A 189 19.27 -0.29 6.20
C GLU A 189 19.85 -0.43 4.79
N GLY A 190 19.64 -1.59 4.15
CA GLY A 190 20.05 -1.83 2.77
C GLY A 190 19.35 -0.92 1.78
N ILE A 191 18.05 -0.72 1.93
CA ILE A 191 17.26 0.21 1.11
C ILE A 191 17.80 1.65 1.28
N LYS A 192 17.99 2.09 2.53
CA LYS A 192 18.53 3.43 2.83
C LYS A 192 19.90 3.64 2.19
N LYS A 193 20.84 2.68 2.33
CA LYS A 193 22.18 2.76 1.75
C LYS A 193 22.18 2.79 0.23
N SER A 194 21.26 2.06 -0.41
CA SER A 194 21.19 2.03 -1.88
C SER A 194 20.67 3.33 -2.51
N GLY A 195 20.06 4.22 -1.71
CA GLY A 195 19.42 5.44 -2.19
C GLY A 195 18.11 5.20 -2.95
N LEU A 196 17.47 4.04 -2.78
CA LEU A 196 16.09 3.81 -3.18
C LEU A 196 15.14 4.61 -2.29
N GLU A 197 14.05 5.12 -2.86
CA GLU A 197 12.98 5.72 -2.09
C GLU A 197 12.28 4.65 -1.26
N LEU A 198 12.40 4.73 0.06
CA LEU A 198 11.78 3.77 0.98
C LEU A 198 10.28 4.03 1.12
N VAL A 199 9.46 3.04 0.83
CA VAL A 199 8.00 3.07 1.03
C VAL A 199 7.58 1.87 1.88
N PRO A 200 7.66 1.99 3.21
CA PRO A 200 7.22 0.91 4.10
C PRO A 200 5.70 0.72 4.04
N HIS A 201 5.29 -0.52 4.22
CA HIS A 201 3.91 -0.92 4.42
C HIS A 201 3.72 -1.43 5.83
N ILE A 202 2.64 -1.03 6.49
CA ILE A 202 2.18 -1.63 7.74
C ILE A 202 0.86 -2.32 7.47
N VAL A 203 0.82 -3.61 7.76
CA VAL A 203 -0.41 -4.41 7.67
C VAL A 203 -1.07 -4.41 9.05
N GLY A 204 -2.08 -3.54 9.25
CA GLY A 204 -2.82 -3.53 10.50
C GLY A 204 -3.54 -4.85 10.74
N GLY A 205 -3.42 -5.39 11.94
CA GLY A 205 -3.97 -6.69 12.31
C GLY A 205 -3.20 -7.89 11.77
N LEU A 206 -1.96 -7.72 11.33
CA LEU A 206 -1.14 -8.76 10.74
C LEU A 206 -0.96 -9.98 11.67
N PHE A 207 -0.91 -9.78 12.98
CA PHE A 207 -0.87 -10.87 13.94
C PHE A 207 -2.27 -11.42 14.23
N TYR A 208 -2.77 -12.25 13.32
CA TYR A 208 -4.07 -12.94 13.43
C TYR A 208 -5.25 -12.00 13.75
N GLY A 209 -5.32 -10.86 13.05
CA GLY A 209 -6.39 -9.88 13.16
C GLY A 209 -6.22 -8.82 14.26
N LYS A 210 -5.20 -8.96 15.12
CA LYS A 210 -4.99 -8.08 16.28
C LYS A 210 -3.95 -7.01 16.00
N ILE A 211 -4.27 -5.77 16.30
CA ILE A 211 -3.27 -4.69 16.41
C ILE A 211 -2.39 -5.05 17.61
N ARG A 212 -1.14 -5.34 17.35
CA ARG A 212 -0.19 -5.84 18.36
C ARG A 212 1.08 -5.00 18.43
N ALA A 213 1.81 -4.92 17.33
CA ALA A 213 3.14 -4.30 17.26
C ALA A 213 3.26 -3.32 16.09
N GLU A 214 2.15 -2.84 15.57
CA GLU A 214 2.11 -1.88 14.47
C GLU A 214 2.61 -0.49 14.91
N TYR A 215 2.47 -0.15 16.19
CA TYR A 215 3.00 1.10 16.74
C TYR A 215 4.52 1.04 16.84
N GLU A 216 5.08 -0.08 17.28
CA GLU A 216 6.52 -0.35 17.29
C GLU A 216 7.09 -0.36 15.87
N ALA A 217 6.33 -0.88 14.88
CA ALA A 217 6.71 -0.79 13.48
C ALA A 217 6.81 0.68 13.00
N LEU A 218 5.92 1.57 13.45
CA LEU A 218 6.03 3.01 13.16
C LEU A 218 7.29 3.63 13.74
N GLU A 219 7.67 3.28 14.98
CA GLU A 219 8.89 3.75 15.62
C GLU A 219 10.15 3.28 14.88
N ILE A 220 10.14 2.04 14.38
CA ILE A 220 11.21 1.53 13.51
C ILE A 220 11.28 2.36 12.23
N ILE A 221 10.15 2.52 11.54
CA ILE A 221 10.06 3.22 10.25
C ILE A 221 10.56 4.67 10.36
N GLN A 222 10.23 5.37 11.44
CA GLN A 222 10.64 6.76 11.66
C GLN A 222 12.15 6.96 11.56
N GLN A 223 12.94 5.98 12.01
CA GLN A 223 14.41 6.05 12.02
C GLN A 223 15.02 6.04 10.60
N TYR A 224 14.26 5.61 9.61
CA TYR A 224 14.71 5.46 8.23
C TYR A 224 14.22 6.55 7.27
N HIS A 225 13.46 7.55 7.75
CA HIS A 225 12.96 8.69 6.97
C HIS A 225 12.27 8.24 5.65
N PRO A 226 11.13 7.57 5.72
CA PRO A 226 10.46 7.03 4.55
C PRO A 226 9.98 8.12 3.60
N HIS A 227 9.96 7.83 2.29
CA HIS A 227 9.42 8.71 1.25
C HIS A 227 7.89 8.81 1.33
N ALA A 228 7.23 7.70 1.63
CA ALA A 228 5.80 7.61 1.90
C ALA A 228 5.54 6.42 2.83
N LEU A 229 4.41 6.41 3.54
CA LEU A 229 3.94 5.28 4.34
C LEU A 229 2.62 4.77 3.77
N VAL A 230 2.49 3.46 3.63
CA VAL A 230 1.23 2.81 3.25
C VAL A 230 0.71 1.97 4.41
N VAL A 231 -0.48 2.28 4.89
CA VAL A 231 -1.20 1.47 5.88
C VAL A 231 -2.24 0.65 5.14
N VAL A 232 -2.18 -0.66 5.30
CA VAL A 232 -3.17 -1.63 4.80
C VAL A 232 -3.81 -2.37 5.98
N ALA A 233 -4.82 -3.18 5.73
CA ALA A 233 -5.44 -4.00 6.77
C ALA A 233 -5.46 -5.46 6.36
N LEU A 234 -5.24 -6.37 7.31
CA LEU A 234 -5.32 -7.80 7.06
C LEU A 234 -6.63 -8.14 6.35
N THR A 235 -6.50 -8.76 5.18
CA THR A 235 -7.62 -9.34 4.44
C THR A 235 -7.57 -10.86 4.56
N PRO A 236 -8.54 -11.49 5.24
CA PRO A 236 -8.60 -12.94 5.34
C PRO A 236 -8.75 -13.59 3.96
N LEU A 237 -7.76 -14.35 3.52
CA LEU A 237 -7.74 -14.99 2.22
C LEU A 237 -8.11 -16.47 2.34
N LYS A 238 -9.11 -16.91 1.56
CA LYS A 238 -9.54 -18.31 1.55
C LYS A 238 -8.38 -19.25 1.24
N GLY A 239 -8.22 -20.31 2.03
CA GLY A 239 -7.14 -21.31 1.87
C GLY A 239 -5.80 -20.86 2.44
N THR A 240 -5.78 -19.87 3.33
CA THR A 240 -4.64 -19.53 4.18
C THR A 240 -4.96 -19.87 5.63
N PRO A 241 -3.95 -19.99 6.52
CA PRO A 241 -4.20 -20.16 7.95
C PRO A 241 -5.04 -19.05 8.57
N MET A 242 -5.01 -17.85 8.00
CA MET A 242 -5.79 -16.69 8.47
C MET A 242 -7.12 -16.52 7.75
N ALA A 243 -7.64 -17.50 7.02
CA ALA A 243 -8.88 -17.41 6.23
C ALA A 243 -10.14 -17.05 7.05
N HIS A 244 -10.13 -17.35 8.33
CA HIS A 244 -11.28 -17.14 9.24
C HIS A 244 -10.97 -16.17 10.38
N VAL A 245 -9.86 -15.46 10.27
CA VAL A 245 -9.48 -14.45 11.25
C VAL A 245 -10.35 -13.20 11.06
N GLU A 246 -10.86 -12.65 12.14
CA GLU A 246 -11.54 -11.36 12.09
C GLU A 246 -10.50 -10.25 11.83
N PRO A 247 -10.67 -9.45 10.77
CA PRO A 247 -9.75 -8.35 10.49
C PRO A 247 -9.91 -7.23 11.52
N PRO A 248 -8.91 -6.33 11.65
CA PRO A 248 -9.02 -5.18 12.54
C PRO A 248 -10.19 -4.28 12.12
N SER A 249 -10.81 -3.66 13.10
CA SER A 249 -11.90 -2.71 12.89
C SER A 249 -11.44 -1.46 12.13
N ALA A 250 -12.38 -0.77 11.51
CA ALA A 250 -12.12 0.50 10.86
C ALA A 250 -11.51 1.54 11.82
N LEU A 251 -11.93 1.55 13.07
CA LEU A 251 -11.41 2.46 14.10
C LEU A 251 -9.97 2.14 14.48
N GLU A 252 -9.60 0.87 14.61
CA GLU A 252 -8.22 0.47 14.89
C GLU A 252 -7.26 0.92 13.78
N ILE A 253 -7.67 0.77 12.52
CA ILE A 253 -6.88 1.28 11.37
C ILE A 253 -6.81 2.81 11.39
N GLY A 254 -7.90 3.49 11.73
CA GLY A 254 -7.91 4.94 11.92
C GLY A 254 -6.93 5.39 13.00
N ARG A 255 -6.93 4.74 14.18
CA ARG A 255 -5.98 5.02 15.26
C ARG A 255 -4.53 4.82 14.81
N LEU A 256 -4.26 3.75 14.05
CA LEU A 256 -2.93 3.49 13.51
C LEU A 256 -2.47 4.59 12.56
N ILE A 257 -3.33 5.04 11.66
CA ILE A 257 -3.05 6.17 10.74
C ILE A 257 -2.84 7.47 11.51
N ALA A 258 -3.67 7.75 12.53
CA ALA A 258 -3.52 8.96 13.35
C ALA A 258 -2.18 8.99 14.11
N ARG A 259 -1.79 7.87 14.71
CA ARG A 259 -0.47 7.73 15.35
C ARG A 259 0.66 7.89 14.33
N ALA A 260 0.52 7.28 13.15
CA ALA A 260 1.49 7.44 12.07
C ALA A 260 1.65 8.91 11.66
N ARG A 261 0.55 9.66 11.54
CA ARG A 261 0.57 11.08 11.18
C ARG A 261 1.29 11.93 12.22
N LEU A 262 1.05 11.68 13.51
CA LEU A 262 1.73 12.42 14.59
C LEU A 262 3.23 12.11 14.65
N LEU A 263 3.61 10.87 14.36
CA LEU A 263 5.01 10.43 14.38
C LEU A 263 5.78 10.85 13.12
N LEU A 264 5.08 10.94 11.99
CA LEU A 264 5.63 11.22 10.65
C LEU A 264 4.88 12.41 10.01
N PRO A 265 5.01 13.62 10.55
CA PRO A 265 4.17 14.77 10.17
C PRO A 265 4.30 15.18 8.71
N GLU A 266 5.48 15.06 8.11
CA GLU A 266 5.78 15.46 6.75
C GLU A 266 5.63 14.34 5.72
N VAL A 267 5.59 13.08 6.18
CA VAL A 267 5.55 11.91 5.28
C VAL A 267 4.15 11.73 4.70
N PRO A 268 3.99 11.55 3.39
CA PRO A 268 2.70 11.18 2.81
C PRO A 268 2.22 9.84 3.34
N ILE A 269 0.99 9.79 3.89
CA ILE A 269 0.39 8.58 4.44
C ILE A 269 -0.81 8.18 3.59
N SER A 270 -0.79 6.93 3.13
CA SER A 270 -1.85 6.34 2.31
C SER A 270 -2.61 5.24 3.04
N LEU A 271 -3.94 5.26 2.96
CA LEU A 271 -4.71 4.03 3.12
C LEU A 271 -4.57 3.21 1.83
N GLY A 272 -3.87 2.07 1.93
CA GLY A 272 -3.50 1.23 0.79
C GLY A 272 -4.67 0.44 0.19
N CYS A 273 -4.38 -0.26 -0.91
CA CYS A 273 -5.40 -1.01 -1.66
C CYS A 273 -5.75 -2.35 -1.02
N GLU A 274 -4.85 -2.98 -0.28
CA GLU A 274 -5.11 -4.26 0.40
C GLU A 274 -5.79 -3.99 1.73
N ARG A 275 -7.10 -4.20 1.75
CA ARG A 275 -7.95 -4.10 2.93
C ARG A 275 -9.29 -4.78 2.69
N PRO A 276 -9.97 -5.26 3.75
CA PRO A 276 -11.30 -5.86 3.63
C PRO A 276 -12.31 -4.86 3.03
N ARG A 277 -13.06 -5.33 2.03
CA ARG A 277 -14.14 -4.55 1.38
C ARG A 277 -15.49 -5.06 1.84
N ILE A 278 -15.64 -5.08 3.15
CA ILE A 278 -16.89 -5.47 3.81
C ILE A 278 -17.88 -4.29 3.85
N LYS A 279 -19.10 -4.59 4.29
CA LYS A 279 -20.22 -3.63 4.36
C LYS A 279 -19.88 -2.29 5.05
N GLU A 280 -18.89 -2.29 5.95
CA GLU A 280 -18.40 -1.10 6.66
C GLU A 280 -17.08 -0.55 6.10
N GLY A 281 -16.66 -1.00 4.91
CA GLY A 281 -15.39 -0.57 4.30
C GLY A 281 -15.29 0.94 4.09
N TRP A 282 -16.40 1.61 3.81
CA TRP A 282 -16.48 3.07 3.75
C TRP A 282 -16.13 3.75 5.09
N LEU A 283 -16.39 3.10 6.22
CA LEU A 283 -16.07 3.63 7.55
C LEU A 283 -14.55 3.66 7.77
N MET A 284 -13.81 2.65 7.29
CA MET A 284 -12.35 2.66 7.32
C MET A 284 -11.78 3.80 6.47
N GLU A 285 -12.36 4.06 5.31
CA GLU A 285 -11.98 5.17 4.43
C GLU A 285 -12.22 6.52 5.11
N ARG A 286 -13.37 6.67 5.76
CA ARG A 286 -13.73 7.87 6.52
C ARG A 286 -12.77 8.12 7.68
N PHE A 287 -12.52 7.10 8.51
CA PHE A 287 -11.58 7.21 9.61
C PHE A 287 -10.15 7.51 9.11
N ALA A 288 -9.73 6.96 7.99
CA ALA A 288 -8.43 7.28 7.41
C ALA A 288 -8.31 8.78 7.04
N ILE A 289 -9.37 9.36 6.47
CA ILE A 289 -9.42 10.81 6.15
C ILE A 289 -9.32 11.62 7.44
N TRP A 290 -10.13 11.32 8.44
CA TRP A 290 -10.13 12.04 9.72
C TRP A 290 -8.80 11.89 10.48
N ALA A 291 -8.18 10.73 10.37
CA ALA A 291 -6.88 10.43 10.97
C ALA A 291 -5.70 11.11 10.26
N GLY A 292 -5.95 11.98 9.28
CA GLY A 292 -4.91 12.74 8.63
C GLY A 292 -4.14 11.99 7.53
N ALA A 293 -4.68 10.89 6.96
CA ALA A 293 -4.19 10.41 5.68
C ALA A 293 -4.35 11.51 4.62
N ASN A 294 -3.45 11.55 3.65
CA ASN A 294 -3.54 12.47 2.51
C ASN A 294 -3.58 11.74 1.17
N ARG A 295 -3.58 10.40 1.21
CA ARG A 295 -3.67 9.49 0.06
C ARG A 295 -4.59 8.31 0.36
N MET A 296 -5.25 7.80 -0.66
CA MET A 296 -6.08 6.58 -0.56
C MET A 296 -6.06 5.81 -1.88
N ALA A 297 -5.78 4.52 -1.83
CA ALA A 297 -5.91 3.65 -2.99
C ALA A 297 -7.28 2.98 -2.99
N ILE A 298 -7.97 3.01 -4.12
CA ILE A 298 -9.33 2.48 -4.29
C ILE A 298 -10.28 3.10 -3.24
N TRP A 299 -11.33 3.72 -3.67
CA TRP A 299 -12.19 4.52 -2.79
C TRP A 299 -13.67 4.29 -3.10
N SER A 300 -14.52 4.62 -2.16
CA SER A 300 -15.97 4.74 -2.36
C SER A 300 -16.33 6.18 -2.75
N GLN A 301 -17.52 6.36 -3.31
CA GLN A 301 -18.04 7.70 -3.57
C GLN A 301 -18.20 8.49 -2.27
N GLU A 302 -18.61 7.82 -1.21
CA GLU A 302 -18.75 8.39 0.13
C GLU A 302 -17.43 8.97 0.66
N ALA A 303 -16.30 8.35 0.37
CA ALA A 303 -14.98 8.88 0.77
C ALA A 303 -14.64 10.18 0.03
N VAL A 304 -15.02 10.30 -1.25
CA VAL A 304 -14.83 11.54 -2.01
C VAL A 304 -15.73 12.65 -1.48
N GLU A 305 -16.97 12.34 -1.16
CA GLU A 305 -17.93 13.29 -0.59
C GLU A 305 -17.48 13.75 0.81
N GLU A 306 -17.01 12.83 1.65
CA GLU A 306 -16.46 13.15 2.97
C GLU A 306 -15.24 14.08 2.85
N ALA A 307 -14.31 13.79 1.96
CA ALA A 307 -13.15 14.63 1.73
C ALA A 307 -13.57 16.07 1.33
N LYS A 308 -14.53 16.20 0.42
CA LYS A 308 -15.07 17.50 0.02
C LYS A 308 -15.78 18.23 1.17
N HIS A 309 -16.60 17.51 1.95
CA HIS A 309 -17.31 18.05 3.11
C HIS A 309 -16.34 18.64 4.14
N LEU A 310 -15.19 18.02 4.32
CA LEU A 310 -14.12 18.47 5.21
C LEU A 310 -13.21 19.57 4.60
N GLY A 311 -13.56 20.11 3.45
CA GLY A 311 -12.79 21.16 2.77
C GLY A 311 -11.52 20.68 2.09
N LEU A 312 -11.39 19.37 1.87
CA LEU A 312 -10.27 18.82 1.08
C LEU A 312 -10.54 18.99 -0.42
N THR A 313 -9.45 19.06 -1.18
CA THR A 313 -9.47 19.12 -2.64
C THR A 313 -9.09 17.75 -3.21
N PRO A 314 -10.06 16.94 -3.66
CA PRO A 314 -9.79 15.64 -4.24
C PRO A 314 -8.98 15.74 -5.53
N ARG A 315 -7.98 14.86 -5.66
CA ARG A 315 -7.21 14.62 -6.89
C ARG A 315 -7.27 13.13 -7.20
N PHE A 316 -7.15 12.78 -8.48
CA PHE A 316 -7.28 11.39 -8.91
C PHE A 316 -6.08 10.99 -9.76
N GLN A 317 -5.52 9.81 -9.49
CA GLN A 317 -4.38 9.26 -10.20
C GLN A 317 -4.57 7.77 -10.54
N ALA A 318 -4.19 7.38 -11.74
CA ALA A 318 -4.27 5.99 -12.20
C ALA A 318 -2.98 5.21 -11.90
N THR A 319 -2.36 5.45 -10.73
CA THR A 319 -1.07 4.87 -10.33
C THR A 319 -1.14 4.19 -8.96
N CYS A 320 0.01 3.70 -8.47
CA CYS A 320 0.17 3.22 -7.10
C CYS A 320 0.15 4.40 -6.11
N CYS A 321 -0.42 4.21 -4.94
CA CYS A 321 -0.49 5.23 -3.89
C CYS A 321 0.86 5.53 -3.20
N SER A 322 1.90 4.75 -3.51
CA SER A 322 3.27 5.04 -3.09
C SER A 322 3.89 6.22 -3.84
N LEU A 323 3.36 6.54 -5.04
CA LEU A 323 3.92 7.57 -5.90
C LEU A 323 3.42 8.95 -5.53
N ASP A 324 4.29 9.93 -5.71
CA ASP A 324 3.89 11.31 -5.79
C ASP A 324 3.12 11.58 -7.08
N TYR A 325 2.85 12.83 -7.35
CA TYR A 325 2.07 13.21 -8.51
C TYR A 325 2.70 12.74 -9.84
N CYS A 326 1.89 12.11 -10.69
CA CYS A 326 2.21 11.89 -12.11
C CYS A 326 1.26 12.73 -12.97
N THR A 327 0.25 12.16 -13.56
CA THR A 327 -0.74 12.85 -14.38
C THR A 327 -2.14 12.62 -13.82
N GLU A 328 -2.89 13.69 -13.58
CA GLU A 328 -4.30 13.58 -13.18
C GLU A 328 -5.12 12.92 -14.30
N PHE A 329 -6.07 12.07 -13.91
CA PHE A 329 -7.18 11.74 -14.77
C PHE A 329 -8.46 12.42 -14.26
N SER A 330 -9.30 12.87 -15.16
CA SER A 330 -10.62 13.38 -14.79
C SER A 330 -11.48 12.20 -14.37
N ALA A 331 -11.63 11.96 -13.06
CA ALA A 331 -12.72 11.14 -12.58
C ALA A 331 -14.01 11.98 -12.69
N ALA A 332 -14.64 11.98 -13.86
CA ALA A 332 -16.05 12.27 -13.89
C ALA A 332 -16.71 11.29 -12.91
N ALA A 333 -17.44 11.83 -11.91
CA ALA A 333 -18.18 11.00 -10.98
C ALA A 333 -18.99 9.99 -11.80
N PRO A 334 -18.95 8.68 -11.51
CA PRO A 334 -19.81 7.76 -12.20
C PRO A 334 -21.25 8.23 -11.97
N GLU A 335 -21.97 8.43 -13.04
CA GLU A 335 -23.42 8.56 -12.97
C GLU A 335 -23.93 7.37 -12.17
N THR A 336 -24.64 7.65 -11.11
CA THR A 336 -25.22 6.71 -10.13
C THR A 336 -25.77 5.46 -10.81
N PHE A 337 -25.29 4.29 -10.38
CA PHE A 337 -25.97 3.00 -10.62
C PHE A 337 -27.13 2.78 -9.66
#